data_c8ae33ceaca667c7a63f8287e835052c
#
_entry.id   c8ae33ceaca667c7a63f8287e835052c
#
_cell.length_a   1.000
_cell.length_b   1.000
_cell.length_c   1.000
_cell.angle_alpha   90.00
_cell.angle_beta   90.00
_cell.angle_gamma   90.00
#
_symmetry.space_group_name_H-M   'P 1'
#
loop_
_entity.id
_entity.type
_entity.pdbx_description
1 polymer ?
#
loop_
_entity_poly.entity_id
_entity_poly.type
_entity_poly.pdbx_seq_one_letter_code
_entity_poly.pdbx_strand_id
1 'polypeptide(L)'
;MLRCCAFFAALILVGFTTLEAHADGRVALVIGNSEYRNIPALKNPDTDAENVSKTLRLAGFNVFVAKDVTKLQFEEKFRNYLAAVDGADLAVVYYSGHGFQIGGENFLIPVDASLKDAADIEVQAIKLDDVLEQLRSKSKIQVIILDACRNNPFPRKDYWLRDQLIVSGDTGLAQVKAR
;
A
#
# COMPACT_ATOMS: atom_id res chain seq x y z
N MET A 1 -49.68 37.47 56.22
CA MET A 1 -49.14 36.09 56.01
C MET A 1 -48.91 35.86 54.54
N LEU A 2 -47.69 36.14 54.06
CA LEU A 2 -47.30 35.95 52.67
C LEU A 2 -46.53 34.61 52.55
N ARG A 3 -47.05 33.64 51.77
CA ARG A 3 -46.40 32.39 51.44
C ARG A 3 -45.60 32.57 50.16
N CYS A 4 -44.28 32.67 50.26
CA CYS A 4 -43.38 32.59 49.13
C CYS A 4 -43.32 31.15 48.60
N CYS A 5 -43.79 30.91 47.36
CA CYS A 5 -43.53 29.69 46.58
C CYS A 5 -42.20 29.88 45.83
N ALA A 6 -41.17 29.18 46.27
CA ALA A 6 -39.92 29.10 45.54
C ALA A 6 -40.03 27.99 44.50
N PHE A 7 -40.07 28.36 43.21
CA PHE A 7 -39.92 27.41 42.08
C PHE A 7 -38.44 27.03 41.90
N PHE A 8 -38.10 25.80 42.20
CA PHE A 8 -36.82 25.24 41.84
C PHE A 8 -36.88 24.76 40.37
N ALA A 9 -36.27 25.52 39.47
CA ALA A 9 -36.08 25.08 38.10
C ALA A 9 -34.87 24.16 38.08
N ALA A 10 -35.08 22.85 37.93
CA ALA A 10 -34.04 21.88 37.69
C ALA A 10 -33.56 21.95 36.25
N LEU A 11 -32.37 22.49 36.06
CA LEU A 11 -31.70 22.54 34.76
C LEU A 11 -31.12 21.17 34.44
N ILE A 12 -31.81 20.38 33.60
CA ILE A 12 -31.30 19.09 33.12
C ILE A 12 -30.24 19.37 32.05
N LEU A 13 -28.96 19.27 32.45
CA LEU A 13 -27.83 19.33 31.52
C LEU A 13 -27.75 18.00 30.75
N VAL A 14 -28.36 17.93 29.56
CA VAL A 14 -28.19 16.82 28.64
C VAL A 14 -26.79 16.92 28.07
N GLY A 15 -25.87 16.14 28.64
CA GLY A 15 -24.55 15.97 28.07
C GLY A 15 -24.67 15.30 26.71
N PHE A 16 -24.49 16.03 25.62
CA PHE A 16 -24.23 15.47 24.31
C PHE A 16 -22.84 14.81 24.37
N THR A 17 -22.81 13.51 24.62
CA THR A 17 -21.63 12.72 24.28
C THR A 17 -21.60 12.67 22.75
N THR A 18 -20.72 13.46 22.16
CA THR A 18 -20.34 13.27 20.75
C THR A 18 -19.77 11.85 20.68
N LEU A 19 -20.53 10.90 20.13
CA LEU A 19 -19.95 9.67 19.62
C LEU A 19 -18.98 10.14 18.53
N GLU A 20 -17.68 10.19 18.89
CA GLU A 20 -16.66 10.21 17.87
C GLU A 20 -16.89 8.96 17.06
N ALA A 21 -17.44 9.11 15.86
CA ALA A 21 -17.43 8.06 14.88
C ALA A 21 -15.94 7.77 14.64
N HIS A 22 -15.42 6.77 15.33
CA HIS A 22 -14.19 6.12 14.92
C HIS A 22 -14.49 5.69 13.47
N ALA A 23 -13.98 6.46 12.51
CA ALA A 23 -13.89 5.98 11.15
C ALA A 23 -13.27 4.59 11.29
N ASP A 24 -14.06 3.57 10.99
CA ASP A 24 -13.64 2.18 11.03
C ASP A 24 -12.17 2.17 10.58
N GLY A 25 -11.26 1.69 11.42
CA GLY A 25 -9.82 1.81 11.22
C GLY A 25 -9.32 1.01 10.01
N ARG A 26 -9.96 1.21 8.85
CA ARG A 26 -9.69 0.57 7.58
C ARG A 26 -9.05 1.57 6.62
N VAL A 27 -7.78 1.35 6.32
CA VAL A 27 -6.99 2.24 5.46
C VAL A 27 -6.37 1.43 4.33
N ALA A 28 -6.42 1.96 3.11
CA ALA A 28 -5.87 1.30 1.94
C ALA A 28 -4.94 2.23 1.14
N LEU A 29 -3.84 1.68 0.66
CA LEU A 29 -3.01 2.26 -0.39
C LEU A 29 -3.20 1.45 -1.66
N VAL A 30 -3.58 2.11 -2.75
CA VAL A 30 -3.81 1.48 -4.06
C VAL A 30 -2.86 2.10 -5.06
N ILE A 31 -2.01 1.27 -5.66
CA ILE A 31 -0.99 1.70 -6.62
C ILE A 31 -1.20 0.99 -7.94
N GLY A 32 -1.22 1.78 -9.04
CA GLY A 32 -1.21 1.28 -10.42
C GLY A 32 -0.06 1.93 -11.21
N ASN A 33 0.87 1.12 -11.70
CA ASN A 33 2.00 1.57 -12.50
C ASN A 33 1.87 1.02 -13.93
N SER A 34 1.56 1.89 -14.89
CA SER A 34 1.35 1.60 -16.31
C SER A 34 2.46 2.16 -17.19
N GLU A 35 2.84 3.45 -16.98
CA GLU A 35 3.69 4.22 -17.88
C GLU A 35 5.18 4.16 -17.50
N TYR A 36 5.78 2.98 -17.70
CA TYR A 36 7.19 2.77 -17.42
C TYR A 36 8.10 3.44 -18.42
N ARG A 37 9.19 4.08 -17.95
CA ARG A 37 10.12 4.86 -18.79
C ARG A 37 11.17 4.01 -19.48
N ASN A 38 11.60 2.91 -18.88
CA ASN A 38 12.75 2.12 -19.30
C ASN A 38 12.44 0.65 -19.57
N ILE A 39 11.22 0.22 -19.33
CA ILE A 39 10.71 -1.14 -19.59
C ILE A 39 9.32 -1.04 -20.24
N PRO A 40 8.79 -2.12 -20.83
CA PRO A 40 7.50 -2.06 -21.54
C PRO A 40 6.37 -1.55 -20.66
N ALA A 41 5.56 -0.63 -21.17
CA ALA A 41 4.35 -0.16 -20.51
C ALA A 41 3.31 -1.28 -20.38
N LEU A 42 2.43 -1.15 -19.38
CA LEU A 42 1.33 -2.07 -19.11
C LEU A 42 -0.01 -1.37 -19.39
N LYS A 43 -1.00 -2.13 -19.86
CA LYS A 43 -2.30 -1.56 -20.30
C LYS A 43 -3.30 -1.36 -19.16
N ASN A 44 -3.27 -2.22 -18.14
CA ASN A 44 -4.38 -2.37 -17.21
C ASN A 44 -4.16 -1.75 -15.81
N PRO A 45 -2.94 -1.61 -15.28
CA PRO A 45 -2.73 -1.24 -13.87
C PRO A 45 -3.47 0.01 -13.43
N ASP A 46 -3.56 1.03 -14.27
CA ASP A 46 -4.29 2.26 -13.99
C ASP A 46 -5.79 2.03 -13.79
N THR A 47 -6.40 1.23 -14.69
CA THR A 47 -7.81 0.88 -14.63
C THR A 47 -8.10 -0.01 -13.44
N ASP A 48 -7.22 -0.97 -13.15
CA ASP A 48 -7.34 -1.88 -12.02
C ASP A 48 -7.26 -1.11 -10.70
N ALA A 49 -6.30 -0.19 -10.57
CA ALA A 49 -6.19 0.68 -9.41
C ALA A 49 -7.44 1.56 -9.20
N GLU A 50 -8.03 2.09 -10.27
CA GLU A 50 -9.30 2.83 -10.18
C GLU A 50 -10.45 1.97 -9.67
N ASN A 51 -10.63 0.78 -10.24
CA ASN A 51 -11.72 -0.12 -9.89
C ASN A 51 -11.59 -0.62 -8.45
N VAL A 52 -10.38 -1.03 -8.05
CA VAL A 52 -10.09 -1.46 -6.68
C VAL A 52 -10.30 -0.31 -5.69
N SER A 53 -9.85 0.90 -6.02
CA SER A 53 -10.03 2.06 -5.15
C SER A 53 -11.50 2.44 -4.94
N LYS A 54 -12.32 2.37 -6.00
CA LYS A 54 -13.77 2.57 -5.91
C LYS A 54 -14.43 1.53 -5.00
N THR A 55 -14.07 0.25 -5.19
CA THR A 55 -14.61 -0.86 -4.39
C THR A 55 -14.23 -0.72 -2.92
N LEU A 56 -12.98 -0.40 -2.61
CA LEU A 56 -12.53 -0.21 -1.23
C LEU A 56 -13.21 0.99 -0.56
N ARG A 57 -13.42 2.10 -1.28
CA ARG A 57 -14.20 3.24 -0.75
C ARG A 57 -15.63 2.87 -0.41
N LEU A 58 -16.30 2.10 -1.29
CA LEU A 58 -17.65 1.58 -1.03
C LEU A 58 -17.69 0.63 0.18
N ALA A 59 -16.58 -0.09 0.43
CA ALA A 59 -16.41 -0.92 1.62
C ALA A 59 -15.99 -0.14 2.88
N GLY A 60 -15.98 1.19 2.84
CA GLY A 60 -15.71 2.06 3.99
C GLY A 60 -14.23 2.28 4.30
N PHE A 61 -13.32 2.03 3.36
CA PHE A 61 -11.90 2.33 3.55
C PHE A 61 -11.57 3.80 3.30
N ASN A 62 -10.66 4.34 4.09
CA ASN A 62 -9.92 5.54 3.71
C ASN A 62 -8.84 5.14 2.69
N VAL A 63 -8.99 5.59 1.43
CA VAL A 63 -8.19 5.09 0.30
C VAL A 63 -7.25 6.15 -0.24
N PHE A 64 -5.96 5.88 -0.16
CA PHE A 64 -4.88 6.59 -0.83
C PHE A 64 -4.65 5.95 -2.20
N VAL A 65 -4.69 6.74 -3.27
CA VAL A 65 -4.46 6.26 -4.64
C VAL A 65 -3.20 6.90 -5.19
N ALA A 66 -2.38 6.10 -5.85
CA ALA A 66 -1.17 6.55 -6.52
C ALA A 66 -1.05 5.85 -7.88
N LYS A 67 -0.75 6.61 -8.93
CA LYS A 67 -0.58 6.10 -10.29
C LYS A 67 0.78 6.53 -10.82
N ASP A 68 1.41 5.64 -11.58
CA ASP A 68 2.68 5.88 -12.27
C ASP A 68 3.75 6.52 -11.37
N VAL A 69 3.94 5.91 -10.20
CA VAL A 69 4.83 6.47 -9.18
C VAL A 69 6.29 6.13 -9.44
N THR A 70 7.14 7.15 -9.36
CA THR A 70 8.58 6.99 -9.20
C THR A 70 8.89 6.43 -7.82
N LYS A 71 10.14 5.96 -7.60
CA LYS A 71 10.55 5.48 -6.28
C LYS A 71 10.34 6.53 -5.19
N LEU A 72 10.74 7.77 -5.45
CA LEU A 72 10.58 8.87 -4.49
C LEU A 72 9.10 9.15 -4.20
N GLN A 73 8.26 9.15 -5.23
CA GLN A 73 6.81 9.35 -5.06
C GLN A 73 6.16 8.20 -4.30
N PHE A 74 6.59 6.95 -4.54
CA PHE A 74 6.13 5.81 -3.75
C PHE A 74 6.45 6.01 -2.26
N GLU A 75 7.71 6.35 -1.94
CA GLU A 75 8.15 6.57 -0.56
C GLU A 75 7.36 7.69 0.14
N GLU A 76 7.05 8.77 -0.58
CA GLU A 76 6.22 9.87 -0.07
C GLU A 76 4.78 9.41 0.20
N LYS A 77 4.14 8.75 -0.79
CA LYS A 77 2.77 8.25 -0.67
C LYS A 77 2.65 7.20 0.42
N PHE A 78 3.62 6.30 0.50
CA PHE A 78 3.67 5.27 1.52
C PHE A 78 3.83 5.84 2.92
N ARG A 79 4.66 6.87 3.11
CA ARG A 79 4.81 7.58 4.39
C ARG A 79 3.50 8.24 4.83
N ASN A 80 2.78 8.89 3.91
CA ASN A 80 1.48 9.50 4.19
C ASN A 80 0.43 8.44 4.56
N TYR A 81 0.45 7.30 3.87
CA TYR A 81 -0.38 6.15 4.18
C TYR A 81 -0.05 5.57 5.57
N LEU A 82 1.23 5.38 5.90
CA LEU A 82 1.66 4.87 7.22
C LEU A 82 1.19 5.76 8.38
N ALA A 83 1.15 7.08 8.18
CA ALA A 83 0.62 8.00 9.19
C ALA A 83 -0.88 7.79 9.41
N ALA A 84 -1.64 7.45 8.36
CA ALA A 84 -3.07 7.18 8.46
C ALA A 84 -3.40 5.76 8.98
N VAL A 85 -2.46 4.82 8.82
CA VAL A 85 -2.59 3.43 9.28
C VAL A 85 -2.34 3.28 10.77
N ASP A 86 -1.72 4.26 11.42
CA ASP A 86 -1.33 4.16 12.84
C ASP A 86 -2.56 3.94 13.73
N GLY A 87 -2.61 2.77 14.38
CA GLY A 87 -3.75 2.32 15.17
C GLY A 87 -4.93 1.74 14.39
N ALA A 88 -4.82 1.59 13.06
CA ALA A 88 -5.89 1.02 12.25
C ALA A 88 -6.16 -0.47 12.54
N ASP A 89 -7.41 -0.89 12.36
CA ASP A 89 -7.79 -2.30 12.47
C ASP A 89 -7.33 -3.11 11.27
N LEU A 90 -7.38 -2.51 10.08
CA LEU A 90 -7.06 -3.17 8.81
C LEU A 90 -6.30 -2.20 7.88
N ALA A 91 -5.09 -2.58 7.52
CA ALA A 91 -4.28 -1.94 6.50
C ALA A 91 -4.23 -2.78 5.24
N VAL A 92 -4.55 -2.18 4.09
CA VAL A 92 -4.51 -2.84 2.79
C VAL A 92 -3.50 -2.11 1.89
N VAL A 93 -2.62 -2.86 1.23
CA VAL A 93 -1.83 -2.37 0.11
C VAL A 93 -2.20 -3.18 -1.11
N TYR A 94 -2.68 -2.52 -2.15
CA TYR A 94 -2.88 -3.10 -3.47
C TYR A 94 -1.85 -2.52 -4.43
N TYR A 95 -1.21 -3.38 -5.18
CA TYR A 95 -0.26 -2.99 -6.22
C TYR A 95 -0.57 -3.73 -7.51
N SER A 96 -0.72 -2.98 -8.60
CA SER A 96 -0.75 -3.49 -9.97
C SER A 96 0.38 -2.86 -10.77
N GLY A 97 1.22 -3.69 -11.42
CA GLY A 97 2.41 -3.23 -12.14
C GLY A 97 3.44 -4.33 -12.35
N HIS A 98 4.64 -3.94 -12.80
CA HIS A 98 5.76 -4.87 -12.86
C HIS A 98 6.29 -5.22 -11.49
N GLY A 99 6.57 -6.49 -11.29
CA GLY A 99 7.23 -7.02 -10.11
C GLY A 99 8.08 -8.23 -10.48
N PHE A 100 9.06 -8.57 -9.69
CA PHE A 100 9.88 -9.76 -9.87
C PHE A 100 10.41 -10.29 -8.54
N GLN A 101 10.93 -11.49 -8.61
CA GLN A 101 11.53 -12.18 -7.49
C GLN A 101 13.03 -12.38 -7.71
N ILE A 102 13.82 -12.14 -6.66
CA ILE A 102 15.25 -12.42 -6.62
C ILE A 102 15.59 -13.06 -5.29
N GLY A 103 16.24 -14.22 -5.31
CA GLY A 103 16.69 -14.88 -4.08
C GLY A 103 15.57 -15.16 -3.06
N GLY A 104 14.32 -15.30 -3.54
CA GLY A 104 13.15 -15.47 -2.68
C GLY A 104 12.53 -14.17 -2.17
N GLU A 105 13.12 -13.02 -2.50
CA GLU A 105 12.61 -11.70 -2.14
C GLU A 105 11.80 -11.09 -3.29
N ASN A 106 10.68 -10.42 -2.98
CA ASN A 106 9.81 -9.78 -3.95
C ASN A 106 10.12 -8.29 -4.06
N PHE A 107 10.14 -7.80 -5.28
CA PHE A 107 10.41 -6.40 -5.60
C PHE A 107 9.30 -5.82 -6.48
N LEU A 108 8.84 -4.62 -6.14
CA LEU A 108 7.90 -3.81 -6.92
C LEU A 108 8.69 -2.76 -7.70
N ILE A 109 8.31 -2.54 -8.95
CA ILE A 109 9.06 -1.69 -9.86
C ILE A 109 8.42 -0.31 -9.99
N PRO A 110 9.10 0.77 -9.59
CA PRO A 110 8.67 2.13 -9.89
C PRO A 110 8.78 2.45 -11.38
N VAL A 111 7.99 3.41 -11.88
CA VAL A 111 7.96 3.72 -13.32
C VAL A 111 9.26 4.33 -13.86
N ASP A 112 10.10 4.90 -13.00
CA ASP A 112 11.39 5.49 -13.35
C ASP A 112 12.57 4.52 -13.24
N ALA A 113 12.36 3.30 -12.75
CA ALA A 113 13.43 2.32 -12.58
C ALA A 113 14.12 2.01 -13.91
N SER A 114 15.46 2.05 -13.90
CA SER A 114 16.33 1.70 -15.02
C SER A 114 17.27 0.59 -14.60
N LEU A 115 16.78 -0.64 -14.72
CA LEU A 115 17.43 -1.82 -14.18
C LEU A 115 18.35 -2.44 -15.24
N LYS A 116 19.64 -2.12 -15.18
CA LYS A 116 20.68 -2.60 -16.11
C LYS A 116 21.42 -3.81 -15.56
N ASP A 117 21.56 -3.86 -14.24
CA ASP A 117 22.20 -4.94 -13.52
C ASP A 117 21.53 -5.23 -12.17
N ALA A 118 22.05 -6.21 -11.44
CA ALA A 118 21.48 -6.62 -10.17
C ALA A 118 21.62 -5.58 -9.06
N ALA A 119 22.65 -4.74 -9.09
CA ALA A 119 22.84 -3.69 -8.10
C ALA A 119 21.78 -2.59 -8.26
N ASP A 120 21.35 -2.30 -9.49
CA ASP A 120 20.27 -1.37 -9.77
C ASP A 120 18.96 -1.78 -9.07
N ILE A 121 18.71 -3.06 -8.94
CA ILE A 121 17.49 -3.60 -8.34
C ILE A 121 17.41 -3.23 -6.85
N GLU A 122 18.48 -3.42 -6.11
CA GLU A 122 18.52 -3.06 -4.69
C GLU A 122 18.34 -1.55 -4.46
N VAL A 123 18.83 -0.74 -5.40
CA VAL A 123 18.78 0.72 -5.30
C VAL A 123 17.47 1.30 -5.82
N GLN A 124 16.92 0.76 -6.91
CA GLN A 124 15.82 1.39 -7.65
C GLN A 124 14.47 0.71 -7.45
N ALA A 125 14.44 -0.58 -7.13
CA ALA A 125 13.20 -1.28 -6.83
C ALA A 125 12.76 -1.06 -5.37
N ILE A 126 11.52 -1.46 -5.07
CA ILE A 126 10.92 -1.41 -3.74
C ILE A 126 10.82 -2.84 -3.24
N LYS A 127 11.51 -3.15 -2.16
CA LYS A 127 11.46 -4.46 -1.53
C LYS A 127 10.15 -4.62 -0.78
N LEU A 128 9.39 -5.68 -1.08
CA LEU A 128 8.08 -5.91 -0.48
C LEU A 128 8.17 -6.20 1.02
N ASP A 129 9.24 -6.86 1.45
CA ASP A 129 9.46 -7.16 2.87
C ASP A 129 9.62 -5.90 3.71
N ASP A 130 10.24 -4.84 3.17
CA ASP A 130 10.37 -3.55 3.86
C ASP A 130 9.00 -2.84 4.03
N VAL A 131 8.12 -3.00 3.04
CA VAL A 131 6.74 -2.51 3.12
C VAL A 131 5.98 -3.25 4.22
N LEU A 132 6.08 -4.58 4.25
CA LEU A 132 5.45 -5.41 5.27
C LEU A 132 5.95 -5.11 6.67
N GLU A 133 7.26 -4.97 6.84
CA GLU A 133 7.88 -4.69 8.15
C GLU A 133 7.39 -3.37 8.75
N GLN A 134 7.30 -2.33 7.93
CA GLN A 134 6.81 -1.03 8.37
C GLN A 134 5.31 -1.05 8.74
N LEU A 135 4.51 -1.93 8.13
CA LEU A 135 3.08 -2.06 8.45
C LEU A 135 2.81 -2.86 9.72
N ARG A 136 3.68 -3.82 10.09
CA ARG A 136 3.46 -4.73 11.21
C ARG A 136 3.23 -4.03 12.54
N SER A 137 3.93 -2.94 12.79
CA SER A 137 3.80 -2.18 14.03
C SER A 137 2.66 -1.16 14.01
N LYS A 138 1.96 -0.99 12.88
CA LYS A 138 1.02 0.12 12.64
C LYS A 138 -0.44 -0.29 12.67
N SER A 139 -0.78 -1.52 12.32
CA SER A 139 -2.16 -1.98 12.24
C SER A 139 -2.34 -3.39 12.80
N LYS A 140 -3.56 -3.76 13.18
CA LYS A 140 -3.85 -5.09 13.73
C LYS A 140 -3.79 -6.17 12.64
N ILE A 141 -4.30 -5.88 11.46
CA ILE A 141 -4.33 -6.80 10.32
C ILE A 141 -3.72 -6.09 9.10
N GLN A 142 -2.81 -6.77 8.40
CA GLN A 142 -2.23 -6.31 7.16
C GLN A 142 -2.60 -7.25 6.02
N VAL A 143 -3.05 -6.68 4.90
CA VAL A 143 -3.35 -7.42 3.67
C VAL A 143 -2.59 -6.77 2.53
N ILE A 144 -1.77 -7.56 1.83
CA ILE A 144 -1.12 -7.12 0.60
C ILE A 144 -1.68 -7.92 -0.55
N ILE A 145 -2.17 -7.21 -1.57
CA ILE A 145 -2.72 -7.76 -2.79
C ILE A 145 -1.79 -7.34 -3.94
N LEU A 146 -1.19 -8.32 -4.58
CA LEU A 146 -0.26 -8.10 -5.69
C LEU A 146 -0.88 -8.63 -6.98
N ASP A 147 -1.17 -7.70 -7.88
CA ASP A 147 -1.56 -7.96 -9.25
C ASP A 147 -0.40 -7.57 -10.16
N ALA A 148 0.68 -8.34 -10.05
CA ALA A 148 1.91 -8.09 -10.77
C ALA A 148 2.12 -9.14 -11.86
N CYS A 149 2.55 -8.68 -13.04
CA CYS A 149 2.89 -9.57 -14.15
C CYS A 149 3.98 -10.55 -13.73
N ARG A 150 3.78 -11.82 -14.03
CA ARG A 150 4.76 -12.89 -13.77
C ARG A 150 5.90 -12.94 -14.78
N ASN A 151 5.89 -12.05 -15.75
CA ASN A 151 6.92 -12.01 -16.79
C ASN A 151 8.06 -11.11 -16.34
N ASN A 152 9.27 -11.65 -16.34
CA ASN A 152 10.48 -10.84 -16.14
C ASN A 152 10.52 -9.77 -17.24
N PRO A 153 10.42 -8.46 -16.92
CA PRO A 153 10.42 -7.39 -17.93
C PRO A 153 11.81 -7.14 -18.50
N PHE A 154 12.83 -7.82 -17.97
CA PHE A 154 14.21 -7.62 -18.42
C PHE A 154 14.56 -8.50 -19.62
N PRO A 155 15.36 -8.00 -20.57
CA PRO A 155 15.91 -8.84 -21.60
C PRO A 155 16.71 -9.97 -20.96
N ARG A 156 16.64 -11.17 -21.57
CA ARG A 156 17.36 -12.38 -21.12
C ARG A 156 18.84 -12.08 -20.91
N LYS A 157 19.21 -11.75 -19.68
CA LYS A 157 20.59 -11.63 -19.21
C LYS A 157 20.66 -12.34 -17.87
N ASP A 158 21.73 -13.11 -17.69
CA ASP A 158 22.04 -13.66 -16.39
C ASP A 158 22.54 -12.52 -15.50
N TYR A 159 21.87 -12.31 -14.36
CA TYR A 159 22.30 -11.34 -13.37
C TYR A 159 22.85 -12.06 -12.15
N TRP A 160 23.94 -11.55 -11.62
CA TRP A 160 24.50 -12.01 -10.35
C TRP A 160 24.14 -11.00 -9.25
N LEU A 161 23.46 -11.47 -8.21
CA LEU A 161 23.18 -10.69 -7.01
C LEU A 161 23.64 -11.48 -5.80
N ARG A 162 24.51 -10.90 -4.99
CA ARG A 162 25.04 -11.54 -3.76
C ARG A 162 25.46 -13.00 -3.97
N ASP A 163 26.26 -13.25 -4.99
CA ASP A 163 26.73 -14.59 -5.39
C ASP A 163 25.64 -15.58 -5.85
N GLN A 164 24.43 -15.13 -6.08
CA GLN A 164 23.35 -15.92 -6.69
C GLN A 164 23.18 -15.57 -8.16
N LEU A 165 23.21 -16.58 -9.01
CA LEU A 165 22.87 -16.45 -10.42
C LEU A 165 21.36 -16.29 -10.55
N ILE A 166 20.91 -15.14 -11.04
CA ILE A 166 19.51 -14.90 -11.36
C ILE A 166 19.32 -15.31 -12.81
N VAL A 167 18.86 -16.54 -13.00
CA VAL A 167 18.52 -17.02 -14.34
C VAL A 167 17.22 -16.32 -14.76
N SER A 168 17.25 -15.79 -15.97
CA SER A 168 16.09 -15.21 -16.65
C SER A 168 15.00 -16.28 -16.95
N GLY A 169 14.36 -16.78 -15.91
CA GLY A 169 13.38 -17.85 -16.04
C GLY A 169 12.48 -18.04 -14.82
N ASP A 170 12.85 -17.48 -13.68
CA ASP A 170 11.97 -17.49 -12.51
C ASP A 170 10.86 -16.46 -12.72
N THR A 171 9.72 -16.98 -13.18
CA THR A 171 8.54 -16.19 -13.50
C THR A 171 7.65 -16.11 -12.27
N GLY A 172 7.47 -14.89 -11.74
CA GLY A 172 6.49 -14.61 -10.71
C GLY A 172 7.04 -14.06 -9.41
N LEU A 173 6.12 -13.74 -8.52
CA LEU A 173 6.45 -13.32 -7.15
C LEU A 173 6.60 -14.54 -6.25
N ALA A 174 7.54 -14.48 -5.32
CA ALA A 174 7.69 -15.50 -4.28
C ALA A 174 6.46 -15.52 -3.37
N GLN A 175 6.21 -16.67 -2.78
CA GLN A 175 5.19 -16.81 -1.75
C GLN A 175 5.56 -15.94 -0.54
N VAL A 176 4.72 -14.96 -0.23
CA VAL A 176 4.86 -14.15 0.98
C VAL A 176 4.43 -15.01 2.16
N LYS A 177 5.34 -15.32 3.07
CA LYS A 177 5.01 -16.04 4.29
C LYS A 177 4.40 -15.05 5.29
N ALA A 178 3.15 -15.27 5.66
CA ALA A 178 2.59 -14.66 6.86
C ALA A 178 3.39 -15.17 8.08
N ARG A 179 3.90 -14.26 8.88
CA ARG A 179 4.57 -14.58 10.15
C ARG A 179 3.72 -14.15 11.31
#